data_19d096c9521893ceea19b8d6534c4ae2
#
_entry.id   19d096c9521893ceea19b8d6534c4ae2
#
_cell.length_a   1.000
_cell.length_b   1.000
_cell.length_c   1.000
_cell.angle_alpha   90.00
_cell.angle_beta   90.00
_cell.angle_gamma   90.00
#
_symmetry.space_group_name_H-M   'P 1'
#
loop_
_entity.id
_entity.type
_entity.pdbx_description
1 polymer ?
#
loop_
_entity_poly.entity_id
_entity_poly.type
_entity_poly.pdbx_seq_one_letter_code
_entity_poly.pdbx_strand_id
1 'polypeptide(L)'
;MEYVCLDLEGVLVPEIWSEVAKFTGEDKFNLTTQDIKDYSELMDMRMGLVEAMDISISDIQAVVHKMEPFEGAQEFMDWARDNFQVTIVSDSFYQLVWPLI
;
A
#
# COMPACT_ATOMS: atom_id res chain seq x y z
N MET A 1 22.21 7.86 17.58
CA MET A 1 21.08 6.99 17.25
C MET A 1 21.13 6.63 15.78
N GLU A 2 21.01 5.35 15.46
CA GLU A 2 21.04 4.88 14.08
C GLU A 2 19.70 5.11 13.41
N TYR A 3 19.73 5.27 12.08
CA TYR A 3 18.54 5.46 11.26
C TYR A 3 18.14 4.13 10.61
N VAL A 4 16.84 3.86 10.57
CA VAL A 4 16.27 2.71 9.88
C VAL A 4 15.17 3.20 8.94
N CYS A 5 15.24 2.74 7.70
CA CYS A 5 14.19 2.98 6.70
C CYS A 5 13.39 1.69 6.53
N LEU A 6 12.07 1.78 6.69
CA LEU A 6 11.16 0.65 6.55
C LEU A 6 10.19 0.89 5.40
N ASP A 7 9.96 -0.14 4.61
CA ASP A 7 8.88 -0.15 3.65
C ASP A 7 7.54 -0.30 4.39
N LEU A 8 6.47 0.16 3.81
CA LEU A 8 5.13 0.11 4.39
C LEU A 8 4.36 -1.10 3.88
N GLU A 9 4.05 -1.13 2.59
CA GLU A 9 3.25 -2.19 1.99
C GLU A 9 4.05 -3.48 1.84
N GLY A 10 3.42 -4.59 2.23
CA GLY A 10 4.07 -5.90 2.19
C GLY A 10 5.02 -6.17 3.35
N VAL A 11 5.27 -5.18 4.20
CA VAL A 11 6.15 -5.29 5.38
C VAL A 11 5.37 -5.03 6.66
N LEU A 12 4.72 -3.89 6.76
CA LEU A 12 3.95 -3.50 7.96
C LEU A 12 2.45 -3.69 7.77
N VAL A 13 1.98 -3.47 6.55
CA VAL A 13 0.57 -3.58 6.17
C VAL A 13 0.46 -4.34 4.86
N PRO A 14 -0.73 -4.92 4.54
CA PRO A 14 -0.95 -5.52 3.23
C PRO A 14 -0.79 -4.53 2.09
N GLU A 15 -0.58 -5.04 0.88
CA GLU A 15 -0.49 -4.19 -0.31
C GLU A 15 -1.86 -3.62 -0.66
N ILE A 16 -1.91 -2.31 -0.92
CA ILE A 16 -3.15 -1.59 -1.19
C ILE A 16 -3.85 -2.15 -2.43
N TRP A 17 -3.13 -2.39 -3.52
CA TRP A 17 -3.74 -2.86 -4.76
C TRP A 17 -4.31 -4.27 -4.64
N SER A 18 -3.73 -5.12 -3.78
CA SER A 18 -4.31 -6.42 -3.47
C SER A 18 -5.64 -6.28 -2.73
N GLU A 19 -5.75 -5.31 -1.83
CA GLU A 19 -7.00 -5.03 -1.14
C GLU A 19 -8.04 -4.41 -2.08
N VAL A 20 -7.62 -3.57 -3.02
CA VAL A 20 -8.50 -3.03 -4.06
C VAL A 20 -9.02 -4.17 -4.95
N ALA A 21 -8.18 -5.15 -5.29
CA ALA A 21 -8.62 -6.33 -6.04
C ALA A 21 -9.73 -7.09 -5.32
N LYS A 22 -9.58 -7.28 -4.02
CA LYS A 22 -10.61 -7.95 -3.19
C LYS A 22 -11.91 -7.15 -3.15
N PHE A 23 -11.79 -5.84 -2.97
CA PHE A 23 -12.96 -4.95 -2.88
C PHE A 23 -13.74 -4.91 -4.19
N THR A 24 -13.05 -4.84 -5.32
CA THR A 24 -13.68 -4.69 -6.64
C THR A 24 -14.00 -6.02 -7.32
N GLY A 25 -13.35 -7.12 -6.90
CA GLY A 25 -13.44 -8.41 -7.57
C GLY A 25 -12.63 -8.49 -8.86
N GLU A 26 -11.79 -7.50 -9.16
CA GLU A 26 -10.96 -7.46 -10.38
C GLU A 26 -9.53 -7.89 -10.08
N ASP A 27 -9.19 -9.13 -10.50
CA ASP A 27 -7.88 -9.72 -10.22
C ASP A 27 -6.71 -8.99 -10.88
N LYS A 28 -6.94 -8.21 -11.91
CA LYS A 28 -5.87 -7.47 -12.59
C LYS A 28 -5.18 -6.47 -11.68
N PHE A 29 -5.85 -6.00 -10.63
CA PHE A 29 -5.21 -5.15 -9.62
C PHE A 29 -4.10 -5.87 -8.85
N ASN A 30 -4.07 -7.20 -8.86
CA ASN A 30 -3.01 -7.98 -8.24
C ASN A 30 -1.73 -8.08 -9.08
N LEU A 31 -1.76 -7.67 -10.34
CA LEU A 31 -0.57 -7.67 -11.17
C LEU A 31 0.46 -6.68 -10.61
N THR A 32 1.73 -7.08 -10.68
CA THR A 32 2.85 -6.31 -10.14
C THR A 32 3.90 -6.06 -11.21
N THR A 33 5.00 -5.41 -10.84
CA THR A 33 6.14 -5.20 -11.73
C THR A 33 6.83 -6.51 -12.11
N GLN A 34 6.53 -7.62 -11.45
CA GLN A 34 6.99 -8.95 -11.89
C GLN A 34 6.22 -9.42 -13.13
N ASP A 35 4.96 -8.99 -13.28
CA ASP A 35 4.11 -9.34 -14.42
C ASP A 35 4.23 -8.32 -15.56
N ILE A 36 4.25 -7.02 -15.21
CA ILE A 36 4.41 -5.90 -16.12
C ILE A 36 5.64 -5.12 -15.66
N LYS A 37 6.76 -5.30 -16.36
CA LYS A 37 8.07 -4.80 -15.91
C LYS A 37 8.17 -3.28 -15.87
N ASP A 38 7.47 -2.58 -16.76
CA ASP A 38 7.45 -1.13 -16.78
C ASP A 38 6.42 -0.63 -15.78
N TYR A 39 6.89 0.09 -14.75
CA TYR A 39 6.02 0.64 -13.71
C TYR A 39 4.96 1.59 -14.27
N SER A 40 5.32 2.41 -15.28
CA SER A 40 4.36 3.31 -15.92
C SER A 40 3.23 2.55 -16.61
N GLU A 41 3.55 1.46 -17.30
CA GLU A 41 2.53 0.61 -17.92
C GLU A 41 1.62 -0.02 -16.89
N LEU A 42 2.21 -0.49 -15.78
CA LEU A 42 1.44 -1.06 -14.68
C LEU A 42 0.46 -0.03 -14.10
N MET A 43 0.93 1.19 -13.85
CA MET A 43 0.09 2.26 -13.32
C MET A 43 -0.97 2.71 -14.31
N ASP A 44 -0.63 2.78 -15.60
CA ASP A 44 -1.60 3.11 -16.66
C ASP A 44 -2.74 2.07 -16.70
N MET A 45 -2.38 0.79 -16.58
CA MET A 45 -3.37 -0.28 -16.51
C MET A 45 -4.27 -0.13 -15.29
N ARG A 46 -3.69 0.11 -14.11
CA ARG A 46 -4.45 0.32 -12.87
C ARG A 46 -5.38 1.52 -12.97
N MET A 47 -4.88 2.64 -13.48
CA MET A 47 -5.69 3.86 -13.65
C MET A 47 -6.79 3.65 -14.68
N GLY A 48 -6.52 2.90 -15.75
CA GLY A 48 -7.54 2.53 -16.74
C GLY A 48 -8.67 1.70 -16.13
N LEU A 49 -8.33 0.75 -15.25
CA LEU A 49 -9.32 -0.05 -14.52
C LEU A 49 -10.14 0.80 -13.54
N VAL A 50 -9.48 1.69 -12.82
CA VAL A 50 -10.13 2.61 -11.88
C VAL A 50 -11.15 3.46 -12.61
N GLU A 51 -10.79 4.01 -13.76
CA GLU A 51 -11.69 4.82 -14.59
C GLU A 51 -12.84 3.98 -15.16
N ALA A 52 -12.53 2.81 -15.73
CA ALA A 52 -13.53 1.93 -16.34
C ALA A 52 -14.55 1.40 -15.32
N MET A 53 -14.15 1.20 -14.08
CA MET A 53 -15.01 0.70 -13.00
C MET A 53 -15.63 1.83 -12.17
N ASP A 54 -15.39 3.09 -12.56
CA ASP A 54 -15.91 4.27 -11.86
C ASP A 54 -15.54 4.28 -10.35
N ILE A 55 -14.31 3.89 -10.04
CA ILE A 55 -13.79 3.90 -8.68
C ILE A 55 -13.24 5.28 -8.37
N SER A 56 -13.71 5.88 -7.28
CA SER A 56 -13.19 7.18 -6.82
C SER A 56 -11.99 7.00 -5.89
N ILE A 57 -11.23 8.09 -5.68
CA ILE A 57 -10.17 8.09 -4.67
C ILE A 57 -10.76 7.85 -3.27
N SER A 58 -11.98 8.32 -3.03
CA SER A 58 -12.69 8.08 -1.76
C SER A 58 -12.97 6.60 -1.55
N ASP A 59 -13.28 5.85 -2.62
CA ASP A 59 -13.49 4.41 -2.54
C ASP A 59 -12.20 3.69 -2.14
N ILE A 60 -11.08 4.08 -2.74
CA ILE A 60 -9.77 3.50 -2.41
C ILE A 60 -9.37 3.88 -0.98
N GLN A 61 -9.59 5.11 -0.57
CA GLN A 61 -9.35 5.54 0.81
C GLN A 61 -10.17 4.74 1.80
N ALA A 62 -11.42 4.42 1.48
CA ALA A 62 -12.27 3.59 2.32
C ALA A 62 -11.71 2.17 2.48
N VAL A 63 -11.14 1.62 1.41
CA VAL A 63 -10.44 0.33 1.47
C VAL A 63 -9.23 0.42 2.40
N VAL A 64 -8.41 1.45 2.24
CA VAL A 64 -7.22 1.68 3.07
C VAL A 64 -7.58 1.81 4.54
N HIS A 65 -8.66 2.53 4.86
CA HIS A 65 -9.13 2.70 6.24
C HIS A 65 -9.50 1.38 6.93
N LYS A 66 -9.88 0.37 6.16
CA LYS A 66 -10.21 -0.96 6.69
C LYS A 66 -9.03 -1.89 6.80
N MET A 67 -7.88 -1.50 6.23
CA MET A 67 -6.68 -2.31 6.30
C MET A 67 -6.11 -2.31 7.71
N GLU A 68 -5.65 -3.48 8.14
CA GLU A 68 -4.99 -3.65 9.44
C GLU A 68 -3.53 -3.98 9.23
N PRO A 69 -2.64 -3.52 10.12
CA PRO A 69 -1.24 -3.93 10.09
C PRO A 69 -1.12 -5.46 10.22
N PHE A 70 -0.05 -6.00 9.67
CA PHE A 70 0.26 -7.41 9.90
C PHE A 70 0.43 -7.69 11.40
N GLU A 71 0.13 -8.91 11.82
CA GLU A 71 0.35 -9.34 13.18
C GLU A 71 1.82 -9.10 13.57
N GLY A 72 2.02 -8.46 14.72
CA GLY A 72 3.36 -8.10 15.20
C GLY A 72 3.95 -6.81 14.63
N ALA A 73 3.32 -6.20 13.61
CA ALA A 73 3.85 -4.98 12.99
C ALA A 73 3.89 -3.82 13.99
N GLN A 74 2.85 -3.62 14.77
CA GLN A 74 2.79 -2.55 15.76
C GLN A 74 3.85 -2.74 16.85
N GLU A 75 3.98 -3.95 17.36
CA GLU A 75 5.00 -4.27 18.37
C GLU A 75 6.41 -4.05 17.83
N PHE A 76 6.66 -4.47 16.59
CA PHE A 76 7.93 -4.22 15.92
C PHE A 76 8.22 -2.73 15.78
N MET A 77 7.22 -1.94 15.35
CA MET A 77 7.38 -0.49 15.20
C MET A 77 7.68 0.19 16.54
N ASP A 78 7.01 -0.22 17.61
CA ASP A 78 7.27 0.34 18.94
C ASP A 78 8.70 0.03 19.39
N TRP A 79 9.15 -1.20 19.18
CA TRP A 79 10.53 -1.58 19.48
C TRP A 79 11.53 -0.79 18.63
N ALA A 80 11.26 -0.66 17.33
CA ALA A 80 12.16 0.04 16.41
C ALA A 80 12.29 1.53 16.78
N ARG A 81 11.20 2.19 17.13
CA ARG A 81 11.21 3.59 17.54
C ARG A 81 11.97 3.82 18.84
N ASP A 82 11.94 2.85 19.75
CA ASP A 82 12.67 2.93 21.02
C ASP A 82 14.18 2.79 20.83
N ASN A 83 14.62 2.13 19.77
CA ASN A 83 16.04 1.80 19.55
C ASN A 83 16.68 2.55 18.39
N PHE A 84 15.88 3.05 17.43
CA PHE A 84 16.36 3.69 16.19
C PHE A 84 15.51 4.91 15.87
N GLN A 85 16.07 5.75 15.01
CA GLN A 85 15.27 6.76 14.32
C GLN A 85 14.64 6.11 13.08
N VAL A 86 13.31 5.97 13.06
CA VAL A 86 12.59 5.23 12.03
C VAL A 86 12.00 6.18 11.00
N THR A 87 12.22 5.86 9.72
CA THR A 87 11.55 6.52 8.60
C THR A 87 10.81 5.47 7.79
N ILE A 88 9.53 5.70 7.54
CA ILE A 88 8.74 4.83 6.66
C ILE A 88 8.85 5.37 5.23
N VAL A 89 9.24 4.49 4.32
CA VAL A 89 9.39 4.82 2.89
C VAL A 89 8.38 3.99 2.11
N SER A 90 7.58 4.67 1.29
CA SER A 90 6.58 4.01 0.46
C SER A 90 6.55 4.67 -0.91
N ASP A 91 6.32 3.88 -1.95
CA ASP A 91 6.10 4.36 -3.32
C ASP A 91 4.63 4.63 -3.63
N SER A 92 3.74 4.44 -2.65
CA SER A 92 2.33 4.73 -2.78
C SER A 92 2.04 6.23 -2.62
N PHE A 93 0.92 6.66 -3.18
CA PHE A 93 0.48 8.05 -3.02
C PHE A 93 0.18 8.35 -1.56
N TYR A 94 0.66 9.51 -1.08
CA TYR A 94 0.45 9.95 0.29
C TYR A 94 -1.05 9.99 0.65
N GLN A 95 -1.88 10.44 -0.28
CA GLN A 95 -3.33 10.51 -0.08
C GLN A 95 -3.98 9.16 0.22
N LEU A 96 -3.34 8.07 -0.19
CA LEU A 96 -3.83 6.72 0.07
C LEU A 96 -3.27 6.14 1.36
N VAL A 97 -2.00 6.39 1.67
CA VAL A 97 -1.32 5.75 2.80
C VAL A 97 -1.40 6.54 4.11
N TRP A 98 -1.81 7.79 4.05
CA TRP A 98 -1.88 8.65 5.24
C TRP A 98 -2.58 8.00 6.44
N PRO A 99 -3.71 7.30 6.28
CA PRO A 99 -4.38 6.67 7.42
C PRO A 99 -3.58 5.54 8.08
N LEU A 100 -2.53 5.04 7.41
CA LEU A 100 -1.72 3.92 7.89
C LEU A 100 -0.50 4.37 8.66
N ILE A 101 -0.20 5.65 8.63
CA ILE A 101 0.96 6.23 9.30
C ILE A 101 0.50 7.25 10.35
#